data_2765a0f326a4d02fa5c9837c84858cff
#
_entry.id   2765a0f326a4d02fa5c9837c84858cff
#
_cell.length_a   1.000
_cell.length_b   1.000
_cell.length_c   1.000
_cell.angle_alpha   90.00
_cell.angle_beta   90.00
_cell.angle_gamma   90.00
#
_symmetry.space_group_name_H-M   'P 1'
#
loop_
_entity.id
_entity.type
_entity.pdbx_description
1 polymer ?
#
loop_
_entity_poly.entity_id
_entity_poly.type
_entity_poly.pdbx_seq_one_letter_code
_entity_poly.pdbx_strand_id
1 'polypeptide(L)'
;MNKEWSELNKDAKILLNKKSSFKDGINKLIHLRTLLINEWKNAMKDLSVEDYLKQPFFNRDGYESKTIAYSIFHVFRIEDIVLNTLINNRQQIFIRDDYQNKMNSSIITTGNE
;
A
#
# COMPACT_ATOMS: atom_id res chain seq x y z
N MET A 1 -15.28 3.25 -8.64
CA MET A 1 -14.24 2.20 -8.58
C MET A 1 -14.20 1.47 -9.90
N ASN A 2 -13.05 1.10 -10.35
CA ASN A 2 -12.86 0.39 -11.61
C ASN A 2 -13.51 -1.01 -11.55
N LYS A 3 -14.34 -1.35 -12.54
CA LYS A 3 -15.06 -2.62 -12.59
C LYS A 3 -14.12 -3.82 -12.61
N GLU A 4 -13.05 -3.74 -13.37
CA GLU A 4 -12.02 -4.79 -13.44
C GLU A 4 -11.41 -5.10 -12.07
N TRP A 5 -11.07 -4.08 -11.28
CA TRP A 5 -10.52 -4.26 -9.93
C TRP A 5 -11.52 -4.95 -9.00
N SER A 6 -12.77 -4.57 -9.08
CA SER A 6 -13.84 -5.20 -8.30
C SER A 6 -14.01 -6.68 -8.63
N GLU A 7 -13.99 -7.02 -9.93
CA GLU A 7 -14.10 -8.41 -10.38
C GLU A 7 -12.89 -9.23 -9.96
N LEU A 8 -11.67 -8.73 -10.14
CA LEU A 8 -10.44 -9.40 -9.68
C LEU A 8 -10.44 -9.65 -8.16
N ASN A 9 -10.86 -8.67 -7.38
CA ASN A 9 -10.95 -8.81 -5.93
C ASN A 9 -11.98 -9.85 -5.51
N LYS A 10 -13.14 -9.87 -6.15
CA LYS A 10 -14.19 -10.88 -5.93
C LYS A 10 -13.72 -12.27 -6.29
N ASP A 11 -13.11 -12.44 -7.45
CA ASP A 11 -12.58 -13.73 -7.91
C ASP A 11 -11.48 -14.24 -6.98
N ALA A 12 -10.56 -13.37 -6.57
CA ALA A 12 -9.51 -13.72 -5.62
C ALA A 12 -10.10 -14.24 -4.30
N LYS A 13 -11.11 -13.57 -3.74
CA LYS A 13 -11.77 -14.02 -2.50
C LYS A 13 -12.39 -15.40 -2.63
N ILE A 14 -13.04 -15.69 -3.77
CA ILE A 14 -13.63 -17.00 -4.03
C ILE A 14 -12.55 -18.08 -4.11
N LEU A 15 -11.48 -17.82 -4.86
CA LEU A 15 -10.39 -18.77 -5.05
C LEU A 15 -9.59 -19.05 -3.78
N LEU A 16 -9.41 -18.05 -2.92
CA LEU A 16 -8.68 -18.18 -1.65
C LEU A 16 -9.41 -19.06 -0.61
N ASN A 17 -10.71 -19.27 -0.77
CA ASN A 17 -11.50 -20.06 0.18
C ASN A 17 -11.30 -21.58 0.06
N LYS A 18 -10.62 -22.05 -0.97
CA LYS A 18 -10.39 -23.48 -1.20
C LYS A 18 -8.90 -23.75 -1.36
N LYS A 19 -8.42 -24.82 -0.72
CA LYS A 19 -7.02 -25.24 -0.83
C LYS A 19 -6.60 -25.51 -2.28
N SER A 20 -7.47 -26.13 -3.06
CA SER A 20 -7.18 -26.49 -4.47
C SER A 20 -7.02 -25.29 -5.41
N SER A 21 -7.62 -24.15 -5.08
CA SER A 21 -7.57 -22.91 -5.89
C SER A 21 -6.84 -21.77 -5.20
N PHE A 22 -6.23 -21.99 -4.04
CA PHE A 22 -5.59 -20.94 -3.24
C PHE A 22 -4.47 -20.22 -4.00
N LYS A 23 -3.62 -20.97 -4.71
CA LYS A 23 -2.54 -20.42 -5.53
C LYS A 23 -3.07 -19.48 -6.63
N ASP A 24 -4.16 -19.87 -7.27
CA ASP A 24 -4.80 -19.03 -8.30
C ASP A 24 -5.37 -17.74 -7.69
N GLY A 25 -5.91 -17.81 -6.48
CA GLY A 25 -6.36 -16.65 -5.72
C GLY A 25 -5.21 -15.68 -5.41
N ILE A 26 -4.06 -16.20 -4.98
CA ILE A 26 -2.85 -15.38 -4.75
C ILE A 26 -2.40 -14.72 -6.06
N ASN A 27 -2.37 -15.44 -7.18
CA ASN A 27 -2.01 -14.86 -8.48
C ASN A 27 -2.96 -13.73 -8.89
N LYS A 28 -4.26 -13.85 -8.62
CA LYS A 28 -5.24 -12.78 -8.85
C LYS A 28 -4.96 -11.54 -7.99
N LEU A 29 -4.61 -11.73 -6.73
CA LEU A 29 -4.23 -10.60 -5.85
C LEU A 29 -2.96 -9.89 -6.32
N ILE A 30 -1.95 -10.65 -6.75
CA ILE A 30 -0.71 -10.09 -7.30
C ILE A 30 -1.01 -9.30 -8.57
N HIS A 31 -1.87 -9.81 -9.44
CA HIS A 31 -2.30 -9.09 -10.64
C HIS A 31 -3.02 -7.78 -10.29
N LEU A 32 -4.00 -7.83 -9.39
CA LEU A 32 -4.71 -6.64 -8.92
C LEU A 32 -3.74 -5.62 -8.33
N ARG A 33 -2.81 -6.05 -7.47
CA ARG A 33 -1.79 -5.17 -6.91
C ARG A 33 -0.96 -4.47 -8.00
N THR A 34 -0.56 -5.20 -9.03
CA THR A 34 0.20 -4.64 -10.15
C THR A 34 -0.59 -3.55 -10.88
N LEU A 35 -1.87 -3.79 -11.14
CA LEU A 35 -2.75 -2.79 -11.76
C LEU A 35 -2.88 -1.53 -10.89
N LEU A 36 -3.10 -1.70 -9.60
CA LEU A 36 -3.24 -0.57 -8.65
C LEU A 36 -1.95 0.25 -8.53
N ILE A 37 -0.80 -0.39 -8.47
CA ILE A 37 0.51 0.29 -8.43
C ILE A 37 0.77 1.07 -9.73
N ASN A 38 0.40 0.51 -10.88
CA ASN A 38 0.55 1.19 -12.16
C ASN A 38 -0.37 2.42 -12.26
N GLU A 39 -1.61 2.33 -11.79
CA GLU A 39 -2.52 3.49 -11.71
C GLU A 39 -1.96 4.57 -10.77
N TRP A 40 -1.44 4.19 -9.63
CA TRP A 40 -0.76 5.12 -8.73
C TRP A 40 0.40 5.85 -9.42
N LYS A 41 1.29 5.11 -10.07
CA LYS A 41 2.41 5.70 -10.81
C LYS A 41 1.93 6.69 -11.87
N ASN A 42 0.88 6.33 -12.60
CA ASN A 42 0.28 7.22 -13.61
C ASN A 42 -0.32 8.49 -12.98
N ALA A 43 -1.07 8.34 -11.91
CA ALA A 43 -1.70 9.47 -11.22
C ALA A 43 -0.66 10.43 -10.60
N MET A 44 0.48 9.90 -10.15
CA MET A 44 1.49 10.66 -9.41
C MET A 44 2.60 11.24 -10.27
N LYS A 45 2.73 10.85 -11.53
CA LYS A 45 3.88 11.23 -12.39
C LYS A 45 4.02 12.74 -12.61
N ASP A 46 2.91 13.47 -12.58
CA ASP A 46 2.86 14.91 -12.84
C ASP A 46 2.72 15.76 -11.56
N LEU A 47 2.79 15.14 -10.39
CA LEU A 47 2.67 15.81 -9.10
C LEU A 47 4.01 16.47 -8.70
N SER A 48 3.93 17.66 -8.14
CA SER A 48 5.06 18.33 -7.50
C SER A 48 5.33 17.79 -6.10
N VAL A 49 6.50 18.11 -5.53
CA VAL A 49 6.80 17.80 -4.12
C VAL A 49 5.76 18.45 -3.19
N GLU A 50 5.33 19.68 -3.51
CA GLU A 50 4.31 20.38 -2.74
C GLU A 50 2.99 19.60 -2.72
N ASP A 51 2.56 19.03 -3.85
CA ASP A 51 1.34 18.23 -3.94
C ASP A 51 1.39 17.00 -3.02
N TYR A 52 2.55 16.35 -2.91
CA TYR A 52 2.75 15.19 -2.02
C TYR A 52 2.61 15.54 -0.54
N LEU A 53 2.98 16.77 -0.16
CA LEU A 53 2.99 17.22 1.23
C LEU A 53 1.73 17.99 1.63
N LYS A 54 0.83 18.21 0.69
CA LYS A 54 -0.41 18.95 0.92
C LYS A 54 -1.43 18.08 1.67
N GLN A 55 -2.10 18.68 2.65
CA GLN A 55 -3.27 18.08 3.29
C GLN A 55 -4.55 18.56 2.58
N PRO A 56 -5.23 17.71 1.80
CA PRO A 56 -6.53 18.05 1.26
C PRO A 56 -7.55 18.15 2.40
N PHE A 57 -8.55 19.01 2.25
CA PHE A 57 -9.62 19.21 3.23
C PHE A 57 -9.18 19.69 4.62
N PHE A 58 -8.09 20.44 4.70
CA PHE A 58 -7.50 20.93 5.94
C PHE A 58 -8.49 21.62 6.89
N ASN A 59 -9.48 22.36 6.38
CA ASN A 59 -10.43 23.16 7.15
C ASN A 59 -11.81 22.49 7.32
N ARG A 60 -11.92 21.19 7.09
CA ARG A 60 -13.20 20.48 7.19
C ARG A 60 -13.33 19.79 8.55
N ASP A 61 -14.23 20.28 9.38
CA ASP A 61 -14.52 19.73 10.70
C ASP A 61 -14.82 18.22 10.65
N GLY A 62 -14.17 17.47 11.54
CA GLY A 62 -14.36 16.02 11.64
C GLY A 62 -13.70 15.21 10.51
N TYR A 63 -12.91 15.84 9.65
CA TYR A 63 -12.20 15.18 8.56
C TYR A 63 -10.69 15.44 8.65
N GLU A 64 -9.99 14.49 9.20
CA GLU A 64 -8.53 14.52 9.26
C GLU A 64 -7.94 13.83 8.03
N SER A 65 -7.69 14.59 6.98
CA SER A 65 -7.04 14.05 5.79
C SER A 65 -5.54 13.92 6.00
N LYS A 66 -4.97 12.87 5.44
CA LYS A 66 -3.52 12.65 5.40
C LYS A 66 -2.96 13.12 4.06
N THR A 67 -1.64 13.36 4.03
CA THR A 67 -0.93 13.68 2.79
C THR A 67 -0.82 12.47 1.88
N ILE A 68 -0.53 12.69 0.59
CA ILE A 68 -0.23 11.59 -0.35
C ILE A 68 1.03 10.85 0.10
N ALA A 69 2.07 11.57 0.51
CA ALA A 69 3.30 10.98 1.03
C ALA A 69 3.04 10.04 2.21
N TYR A 70 2.21 10.48 3.17
CA TYR A 70 1.79 9.63 4.29
C TYR A 70 1.09 8.36 3.80
N SER A 71 0.13 8.49 2.90
CA SER A 71 -0.67 7.35 2.43
C SER A 71 0.19 6.31 1.72
N ILE A 72 1.15 6.74 0.90
CA ILE A 72 2.11 5.84 0.23
C ILE A 72 2.98 5.13 1.26
N PHE A 73 3.58 5.88 2.18
CA PHE A 73 4.41 5.32 3.25
C PHE A 73 3.63 4.28 4.07
N HIS A 74 2.44 4.64 4.50
CA HIS A 74 1.58 3.80 5.32
C HIS A 74 1.25 2.46 4.64
N VAL A 75 0.82 2.48 3.38
CA VAL A 75 0.46 1.26 2.64
C VAL A 75 1.67 0.33 2.48
N PHE A 76 2.82 0.85 2.06
CA PHE A 76 4.01 0.02 1.89
C PHE A 76 4.60 -0.48 3.22
N ARG A 77 4.50 0.32 4.29
CA ARG A 77 4.93 -0.14 5.61
C ARG A 77 4.06 -1.28 6.14
N ILE A 78 2.73 -1.18 5.99
CA ILE A 78 1.82 -2.26 6.38
C ILE A 78 2.12 -3.52 5.56
N GLU A 79 2.27 -3.41 4.25
CA GLU A 79 2.61 -4.54 3.37
C GLU A 79 3.91 -5.22 3.83
N ASP A 80 4.96 -4.46 4.10
CA ASP A 80 6.26 -4.95 4.54
C ASP A 80 6.17 -5.67 5.91
N ILE A 81 5.48 -5.07 6.88
CA ILE A 81 5.28 -5.66 8.21
C ILE A 81 4.51 -6.96 8.11
N VAL A 82 3.40 -6.96 7.40
CA VAL A 82 2.53 -8.14 7.27
C VAL A 82 3.24 -9.27 6.54
N LEU A 83 3.80 -9.02 5.38
CA LEU A 83 4.41 -10.06 4.56
C LEU A 83 5.72 -10.60 5.15
N ASN A 84 6.58 -9.74 5.64
CA ASN A 84 7.89 -10.17 6.13
C ASN A 84 7.85 -10.60 7.59
N THR A 85 7.29 -9.80 8.48
CA THR A 85 7.29 -10.13 9.91
C THR A 85 6.21 -11.13 10.28
N LEU A 86 4.94 -10.85 9.94
CA LEU A 86 3.82 -11.66 10.42
C LEU A 86 3.66 -12.99 9.66
N ILE A 87 3.85 -12.99 8.35
CA ILE A 87 3.66 -14.20 7.52
C ILE A 87 4.95 -15.01 7.39
N ASN A 88 6.04 -14.37 7.00
CA ASN A 88 7.30 -15.06 6.67
C ASN A 88 8.29 -15.14 7.81
N ASN A 89 8.03 -14.50 8.95
CA ASN A 89 8.96 -14.41 10.09
C ASN A 89 10.37 -13.95 9.66
N ARG A 90 10.41 -12.91 8.84
CA ARG A 90 11.65 -12.30 8.31
C ARG A 90 11.75 -10.85 8.75
N GLN A 91 12.94 -10.30 8.68
CA GLN A 91 13.16 -8.88 8.89
C GLN A 91 12.46 -8.07 7.77
N GLN A 92 11.82 -6.98 8.16
CA GLN A 92 11.20 -6.03 7.23
C GLN A 92 12.24 -5.46 6.27
N ILE A 93 11.87 -5.26 5.02
CA ILE A 93 12.73 -4.63 4.00
C ILE A 93 13.15 -3.23 4.44
N PHE A 94 12.24 -2.48 5.04
CA PHE A 94 12.50 -1.14 5.55
C PHE A 94 13.70 -1.09 6.52
N ILE A 95 13.80 -2.08 7.41
CA ILE A 95 14.90 -2.20 8.38
C ILE A 95 16.13 -2.81 7.73
N ARG A 96 15.98 -3.92 7.02
CA ARG A 96 17.07 -4.64 6.37
C ARG A 96 17.88 -3.77 5.41
N ASP A 97 17.20 -2.95 4.62
CA ASP A 97 17.81 -2.14 3.57
C ASP A 97 18.03 -0.68 4.00
N ASP A 98 17.89 -0.40 5.31
CA ASP A 98 18.18 0.91 5.93
C ASP A 98 17.39 2.08 5.32
N TYR A 99 16.12 1.85 5.01
CA TYR A 99 15.26 2.90 4.43
C TYR A 99 15.01 4.06 5.38
N GLN A 100 15.09 3.85 6.69
CA GLN A 100 14.97 4.93 7.67
C GLN A 100 15.98 6.04 7.39
N ASN A 101 17.25 5.69 7.23
CA ASN A 101 18.31 6.66 6.94
C ASN A 101 18.21 7.18 5.49
N LYS A 102 17.94 6.29 4.52
CA LYS A 102 17.79 6.69 3.11
C LYS A 102 16.68 7.71 2.89
N MET A 103 15.58 7.61 3.64
CA MET A 103 14.44 8.51 3.57
C MET A 103 14.54 9.66 4.57
N ASN A 104 15.56 9.68 5.44
CA ASN A 104 15.67 10.62 6.55
C ASN A 104 14.38 10.67 7.40
N SER A 105 13.82 9.50 7.71
CA SER A 105 12.55 9.37 8.42
C SER A 105 12.78 9.17 9.92
N SER A 106 12.03 9.89 10.74
CA SER A 106 11.93 9.63 12.17
C SER A 106 10.91 8.53 12.51
N ILE A 107 10.08 8.14 11.54
CA ILE A 107 9.00 7.16 11.70
C ILE A 107 9.45 5.82 11.13
N ILE A 108 9.44 4.79 11.95
CA ILE A 108 9.85 3.42 11.59
C ILE A 108 8.69 2.43 11.55
N THR A 109 7.51 2.83 11.99
CA THR A 109 6.30 2.00 12.05
C THR A 109 5.38 2.31 10.87
N THR A 110 4.09 2.40 11.07
CA THR A 110 3.13 2.63 9.97
C THR A 110 2.86 4.11 9.68
N GLY A 111 3.32 5.00 10.54
CA GLY A 111 3.05 6.44 10.44
C GLY A 111 1.73 6.88 11.06
N ASN A 112 1.12 6.08 11.91
CA ASN A 112 -0.13 6.38 12.62
C ASN A 112 0.07 6.81 14.08
N GLU A 113 1.28 7.01 14.49
CA GLU A 113 1.65 7.39 15.86
C GLU A 113 1.54 8.90 16.10
#